data_080ee395e4763097c2eba2fea9dbd4ad
#
_entry.id   080ee395e4763097c2eba2fea9dbd4ad
#
_cell.length_a   1.000
_cell.length_b   1.000
_cell.length_c   1.000
_cell.angle_alpha   90.00
_cell.angle_beta   90.00
_cell.angle_gamma   90.00
#
_symmetry.space_group_name_H-M   'P 1'
#
loop_
_entity.id
_entity.type
_entity.pdbx_description
1 polymer ?
#
loop_
_entity_poly.entity_id
_entity_poly.type
_entity_poly.pdbx_seq_one_letter_code
_entity_poly.pdbx_strand_id
1 'polypeptide(L)'
;SILNEIENLNNKNIDELQNKEKELKKIEEEIKSKKNILSEQEFKKEVDLLKEKIKKYRIYKDKLVKDFEQNKNKKLNLFFKEVNPIIQKFMDKNSIDILLDRKNVFIGKKNSDITNQIIQELNKNSN
;
A
#
# COMPACT_ATOMS: atom_id res chain seq x y z
N SER A 1 -3.16 3.26 -14.63
CA SER A 1 -4.11 3.91 -13.72
C SER A 1 -3.45 4.10 -12.36
N ILE A 2 -3.83 5.14 -11.63
CA ILE A 2 -3.27 5.45 -10.30
C ILE A 2 -3.42 4.27 -9.33
N LEU A 3 -4.54 3.54 -9.40
CA LEU A 3 -4.75 2.34 -8.58
C LEU A 3 -3.72 1.25 -8.88
N ASN A 4 -3.42 1.02 -10.16
CA ASN A 4 -2.39 0.05 -10.55
C ASN A 4 -0.99 0.47 -10.09
N GLU A 5 -0.68 1.76 -10.11
CA GLU A 5 0.60 2.27 -9.59
C GLU A 5 0.73 2.07 -8.08
N ILE A 6 -0.36 2.32 -7.33
CA ILE A 6 -0.40 2.09 -5.88
C ILE A 6 -0.25 0.60 -5.58
N GLU A 7 -0.96 -0.26 -6.30
CA GLU A 7 -0.89 -1.71 -6.14
C GLU A 7 0.52 -2.25 -6.46
N ASN A 8 1.10 -1.83 -7.57
CA ASN A 8 2.46 -2.23 -7.96
C ASN A 8 3.49 -1.80 -6.91
N LEU A 9 3.38 -0.58 -6.38
CA LEU A 9 4.26 -0.10 -5.32
C LEU A 9 4.08 -0.91 -4.04
N ASN A 10 2.85 -1.23 -3.68
CA ASN A 10 2.54 -2.08 -2.52
C ASN A 10 3.16 -3.47 -2.66
N ASN A 11 2.97 -4.12 -3.80
CA ASN A 11 3.50 -5.45 -4.08
C ASN A 11 5.04 -5.45 -4.02
N LYS A 12 5.67 -4.44 -4.62
CA LYS A 12 7.13 -4.28 -4.55
C LYS A 12 7.63 -4.15 -3.11
N ASN A 13 6.95 -3.35 -2.29
CA ASN A 13 7.30 -3.17 -0.89
C ASN A 13 7.13 -4.47 -0.09
N ILE A 14 6.06 -5.22 -0.34
CA ILE A 14 5.81 -6.52 0.30
C ILE A 14 6.92 -7.51 -0.06
N ASP A 15 7.27 -7.63 -1.34
CA ASP A 15 8.33 -8.53 -1.81
C ASP A 15 9.68 -8.18 -1.18
N GLU A 16 10.01 -6.89 -1.09
CA GLU A 16 11.23 -6.43 -0.48
C GLU A 16 11.29 -6.77 1.02
N LEU A 17 10.21 -6.54 1.76
CA LEU A 17 10.13 -6.90 3.18
C LEU A 17 10.23 -8.40 3.39
N GLN A 18 9.54 -9.20 2.59
CA GLN A 18 9.61 -10.66 2.67
C GLN A 18 11.03 -11.18 2.40
N ASN A 19 11.74 -10.61 1.44
CA ASN A 19 13.13 -11.00 1.15
C ASN A 19 14.05 -10.68 2.32
N LYS A 20 13.92 -9.50 2.93
CA LYS A 20 14.70 -9.12 4.12
C LYS A 20 14.38 -10.02 5.33
N GLU A 21 13.11 -10.39 5.53
CA GLU A 21 12.70 -11.32 6.58
C GLU A 21 13.30 -12.73 6.38
N LYS A 22 13.30 -13.23 5.14
CA LYS A 22 13.94 -14.51 4.80
C LYS A 22 15.44 -14.48 5.08
N GLU A 23 16.12 -13.38 4.73
CA GLU A 23 17.56 -13.22 5.02
C GLU A 23 17.84 -13.22 6.53
N LEU A 24 17.04 -12.50 7.31
CA LEU A 24 17.18 -12.47 8.77
C LEU A 24 16.94 -13.86 9.39
N LYS A 25 15.92 -14.57 8.91
CA LYS A 25 15.61 -15.93 9.36
C LYS A 25 16.77 -16.89 9.04
N LYS A 26 17.34 -16.78 7.85
CA LYS A 26 18.50 -17.58 7.46
C LYS A 26 19.70 -17.35 8.39
N ILE A 27 20.00 -16.08 8.70
CA ILE A 27 21.07 -15.73 9.64
C ILE A 27 20.79 -16.31 11.03
N GLU A 28 19.54 -16.23 11.50
CA GLU A 28 19.13 -16.80 12.79
C GLU A 28 19.37 -18.32 12.83
N GLU A 29 18.98 -19.03 11.76
CA GLU A 29 19.18 -20.48 11.66
C GLU A 29 20.69 -20.85 11.61
N GLU A 30 21.49 -20.05 10.89
CA GLU A 30 22.95 -20.23 10.84
C GLU A 30 23.59 -20.03 12.23
N ILE A 31 23.18 -19.02 12.97
CA ILE A 31 23.67 -18.79 14.35
C ILE A 31 23.27 -19.95 15.27
N LYS A 32 22.02 -20.42 15.19
CA LYS A 32 21.53 -21.55 15.97
C LYS A 32 22.33 -22.82 15.70
N SER A 33 22.68 -23.09 14.42
CA SER A 33 23.49 -24.26 14.04
C SER A 33 24.90 -24.22 14.59
N LYS A 34 25.45 -23.03 14.82
CA LYS A 34 26.81 -22.81 15.34
C LYS A 34 26.91 -22.79 16.88
N LYS A 35 25.78 -22.87 17.57
CA LYS A 35 25.73 -22.75 19.05
C LYS A 35 26.68 -23.66 19.78
N ASN A 36 26.88 -24.90 19.29
CA ASN A 36 27.77 -25.90 19.90
C ASN A 36 29.21 -25.89 19.36
N ILE A 37 29.49 -25.03 18.38
CA ILE A 37 30.79 -24.95 17.69
C ILE A 37 31.55 -23.70 18.11
N LEU A 38 30.81 -22.58 18.33
CA LEU A 38 31.38 -21.30 18.73
C LEU A 38 31.62 -21.24 20.24
N SER A 39 32.63 -20.47 20.64
CA SER A 39 32.77 -20.08 22.05
C SER A 39 31.58 -19.18 22.49
N GLU A 40 31.35 -19.09 23.79
CA GLU A 40 30.28 -18.29 24.35
C GLU A 40 30.37 -16.81 23.93
N GLN A 41 31.58 -16.28 23.86
CA GLN A 41 31.83 -14.90 23.42
C GLN A 41 31.52 -14.67 21.94
N GLU A 42 31.94 -15.62 21.09
CA GLU A 42 31.65 -15.55 19.66
C GLU A 42 30.17 -15.71 19.37
N PHE A 43 29.51 -16.65 20.04
CA PHE A 43 28.07 -16.82 19.92
C PHE A 43 27.30 -15.55 20.34
N LYS A 44 27.68 -14.95 21.45
CA LYS A 44 27.09 -13.69 21.92
C LYS A 44 27.26 -12.56 20.90
N LYS A 45 28.43 -12.43 20.31
CA LYS A 45 28.69 -11.46 19.22
C LYS A 45 27.75 -11.65 18.05
N GLU A 46 27.58 -12.88 17.57
CA GLU A 46 26.70 -13.18 16.44
C GLU A 46 25.22 -12.84 16.77
N VAL A 47 24.79 -13.17 18.00
CA VAL A 47 23.43 -12.82 18.47
C VAL A 47 23.24 -11.32 18.55
N ASP A 48 24.22 -10.57 19.04
CA ASP A 48 24.11 -9.11 19.15
C ASP A 48 24.09 -8.44 17.77
N LEU A 49 24.87 -8.95 16.80
CA LEU A 49 24.81 -8.51 15.41
C LEU A 49 23.44 -8.78 14.77
N LEU A 50 22.84 -9.93 15.04
CA LEU A 50 21.49 -10.23 14.56
C LEU A 50 20.45 -9.30 15.17
N LYS A 51 20.53 -9.01 16.46
CA LYS A 51 19.64 -8.04 17.13
C LYS A 51 19.72 -6.66 16.47
N GLU A 52 20.94 -6.19 16.16
CA GLU A 52 21.12 -4.91 15.44
C GLU A 52 20.51 -4.94 14.03
N LYS A 53 20.66 -6.03 13.29
CA LYS A 53 20.03 -6.20 11.98
C LYS A 53 18.50 -6.19 12.07
N ILE A 54 17.92 -6.87 13.08
CA ILE A 54 16.48 -6.88 13.33
C ILE A 54 15.97 -5.47 13.67
N LYS A 55 16.71 -4.73 14.52
CA LYS A 55 16.38 -3.35 14.86
C LYS A 55 16.37 -2.45 13.62
N LYS A 56 17.40 -2.52 12.78
CA LYS A 56 17.47 -1.80 11.52
C LYS A 56 16.33 -2.17 10.57
N TYR A 57 15.99 -3.44 10.48
CA TYR A 57 14.85 -3.91 9.68
C TYR A 57 13.53 -3.31 10.16
N ARG A 58 13.27 -3.28 11.46
CA ARG A 58 12.04 -2.68 12.03
C ARG A 58 11.94 -1.21 11.67
N ILE A 59 13.01 -0.45 11.85
CA ILE A 59 13.05 0.98 11.49
C ILE A 59 12.80 1.17 9.99
N TYR A 60 13.41 0.33 9.16
CA TYR A 60 13.21 0.35 7.71
C TYR A 60 11.77 0.05 7.33
N LYS A 61 11.17 -1.00 7.92
CA LYS A 61 9.77 -1.38 7.70
C LYS A 61 8.81 -0.24 8.06
N ASP A 62 8.98 0.36 9.25
CA ASP A 62 8.14 1.46 9.71
C ASP A 62 8.23 2.67 8.76
N LYS A 63 9.43 3.01 8.32
CA LYS A 63 9.64 4.06 7.31
C LYS A 63 8.96 3.72 5.99
N LEU A 64 9.14 2.51 5.48
CA LEU A 64 8.56 2.08 4.20
C LEU A 64 7.03 2.15 4.23
N VAL A 65 6.40 1.71 5.32
CA VAL A 65 4.95 1.79 5.52
C VAL A 65 4.48 3.25 5.54
N LYS A 66 5.17 4.10 6.28
CA LYS A 66 4.87 5.53 6.36
C LYS A 66 5.00 6.22 5.00
N ASP A 67 6.09 5.99 4.30
CA ASP A 67 6.35 6.57 2.97
C ASP A 67 5.30 6.09 1.95
N PHE A 68 4.91 4.81 2.02
CA PHE A 68 3.84 4.25 1.19
C PHE A 68 2.49 4.95 1.44
N GLU A 69 2.07 5.09 2.71
CA GLU A 69 0.81 5.74 3.06
C GLU A 69 0.79 7.22 2.64
N GLN A 70 1.88 7.94 2.82
CA GLN A 70 2.01 9.33 2.36
C GLN A 70 1.91 9.43 0.83
N ASN A 71 2.59 8.57 0.09
CA ASN A 71 2.56 8.53 -1.37
C ASN A 71 1.16 8.18 -1.88
N LYS A 72 0.53 7.14 -1.31
CA LYS A 72 -0.84 6.74 -1.62
C LYS A 72 -1.82 7.91 -1.43
N ASN A 73 -1.78 8.55 -0.26
CA ASN A 73 -2.67 9.68 0.04
C ASN A 73 -2.45 10.86 -0.92
N LYS A 74 -1.19 11.18 -1.22
CA LYS A 74 -0.87 12.23 -2.22
C LYS A 74 -1.43 11.91 -3.60
N LYS A 75 -1.24 10.67 -4.08
CA LYS A 75 -1.76 10.22 -5.39
C LYS A 75 -3.28 10.23 -5.42
N LEU A 76 -3.95 9.77 -4.36
CA LEU A 76 -5.42 9.80 -4.28
C LEU A 76 -5.95 11.23 -4.24
N ASN A 77 -5.33 12.13 -3.52
CA ASN A 77 -5.73 13.55 -3.48
C ASN A 77 -5.61 14.22 -4.85
N LEU A 78 -4.52 13.96 -5.57
CA LEU A 78 -4.35 14.45 -6.95
C LEU A 78 -5.44 13.87 -7.87
N PHE A 79 -5.70 12.58 -7.78
CA PHE A 79 -6.75 11.92 -8.54
C PHE A 79 -8.13 12.56 -8.29
N PHE A 80 -8.54 12.74 -7.04
CA PHE A 80 -9.81 13.36 -6.71
C PHE A 80 -9.88 14.83 -7.15
N LYS A 81 -8.78 15.56 -7.08
CA LYS A 81 -8.72 16.93 -7.60
C LYS A 81 -9.00 17.01 -9.10
N GLU A 82 -8.58 16.03 -9.87
CA GLU A 82 -8.85 15.94 -11.32
C GLU A 82 -10.25 15.40 -11.61
N VAL A 83 -10.73 14.44 -10.84
CA VAL A 83 -11.99 13.72 -11.08
C VAL A 83 -13.21 14.50 -10.59
N ASN A 84 -13.12 15.19 -9.44
CA ASN A 84 -14.25 15.88 -8.86
C ASN A 84 -14.93 16.90 -9.80
N PRO A 85 -14.20 17.73 -10.57
CA PRO A 85 -14.84 18.63 -11.53
C PRO A 85 -15.62 17.90 -12.64
N ILE A 86 -15.15 16.72 -13.06
CA ILE A 86 -15.80 15.90 -14.08
C ILE A 86 -17.09 15.31 -13.51
N ILE A 87 -17.04 14.81 -12.28
CA ILE A 87 -18.23 14.31 -11.56
C ILE A 87 -19.26 15.42 -11.37
N GLN A 88 -18.85 16.63 -10.95
CA GLN A 88 -19.76 17.76 -10.80
C GLN A 88 -20.46 18.12 -12.11
N LYS A 89 -19.72 18.22 -13.21
CA LYS A 89 -20.32 18.47 -14.53
C LYS A 89 -21.32 17.39 -14.94
N PHE A 90 -21.01 16.12 -14.65
CA PHE A 90 -21.91 15.01 -14.92
C PHE A 90 -23.19 15.12 -14.07
N MET A 91 -23.07 15.46 -12.79
CA MET A 91 -24.20 15.65 -11.88
C MET A 91 -25.09 16.80 -12.35
N ASP A 92 -24.53 17.95 -12.69
CA ASP A 92 -25.25 19.11 -13.21
C ASP A 92 -26.03 18.76 -14.49
N LYS A 93 -25.36 18.08 -15.44
CA LYS A 93 -25.99 17.67 -16.71
C LYS A 93 -27.14 16.67 -16.53
N ASN A 94 -27.08 15.83 -15.52
CA ASN A 94 -28.07 14.79 -15.27
C ASN A 94 -29.02 15.09 -14.11
N SER A 95 -29.02 16.33 -13.59
CA SER A 95 -29.86 16.75 -12.48
C SER A 95 -29.72 15.87 -11.23
N ILE A 96 -28.51 15.54 -10.90
CA ILE A 96 -28.15 14.76 -9.70
C ILE A 96 -27.74 15.73 -8.60
N ASP A 97 -28.45 15.74 -7.47
CA ASP A 97 -28.16 16.63 -6.35
C ASP A 97 -27.14 16.05 -5.38
N ILE A 98 -27.17 14.73 -5.17
CA ILE A 98 -26.32 14.03 -4.19
C ILE A 98 -25.76 12.76 -4.82
N LEU A 99 -24.45 12.55 -4.67
CA LEU A 99 -23.75 11.32 -5.00
C LEU A 99 -23.21 10.68 -3.73
N LEU A 100 -23.57 9.42 -3.48
CA LEU A 100 -23.17 8.67 -2.30
C LEU A 100 -22.26 7.50 -2.70
N ASP A 101 -21.31 7.16 -1.83
CA ASP A 101 -20.56 5.92 -1.94
C ASP A 101 -21.50 4.73 -1.69
N ARG A 102 -21.46 3.73 -2.58
CA ARG A 102 -22.30 2.53 -2.52
C ARG A 102 -22.29 1.84 -1.15
N LYS A 103 -21.16 1.81 -0.46
CA LYS A 103 -21.04 1.21 0.88
C LYS A 103 -21.87 1.91 1.96
N ASN A 104 -22.27 3.16 1.72
CA ASN A 104 -23.09 3.96 2.63
C ASN A 104 -24.59 3.90 2.29
N VAL A 105 -24.97 3.15 1.25
CA VAL A 105 -26.35 3.00 0.80
C VAL A 105 -26.91 1.67 1.30
N PHE A 106 -27.94 1.72 2.14
CA PHE A 106 -28.57 0.51 2.68
C PHE A 106 -29.34 -0.28 1.59
N ILE A 107 -30.20 0.41 0.82
CA ILE A 107 -30.95 -0.14 -0.31
C ILE A 107 -31.03 0.91 -1.41
N GLY A 108 -30.81 0.50 -2.65
CA GLY A 108 -30.97 1.34 -3.83
C GLY A 108 -31.38 0.50 -5.04
N LYS A 109 -32.09 1.11 -5.98
CA LYS A 109 -32.38 0.49 -7.26
C LYS A 109 -31.09 0.37 -8.10
N LYS A 110 -30.95 -0.68 -8.89
CA LYS A 110 -29.76 -0.91 -9.72
C LYS A 110 -29.46 0.25 -10.69
N ASN A 111 -30.48 0.91 -11.24
CA ASN A 111 -30.35 2.04 -12.13
C ASN A 111 -29.89 3.34 -11.43
N SER A 112 -29.91 3.38 -10.10
CA SER A 112 -29.35 4.47 -9.31
C SER A 112 -27.84 4.41 -9.15
N ASP A 113 -27.22 3.26 -9.48
CA ASP A 113 -25.77 3.10 -9.52
C ASP A 113 -25.23 3.64 -10.85
N ILE A 114 -24.58 4.80 -10.79
CA ILE A 114 -24.04 5.52 -11.95
C ILE A 114 -22.53 5.30 -12.14
N THR A 115 -21.94 4.32 -11.48
CA THR A 115 -20.49 4.06 -11.53
C THR A 115 -19.98 3.93 -12.96
N ASN A 116 -20.67 3.15 -13.80
CA ASN A 116 -20.25 2.94 -15.18
C ASN A 116 -20.34 4.20 -16.04
N GLN A 117 -21.37 5.02 -15.83
CA GLN A 117 -21.53 6.29 -16.55
C GLN A 117 -20.40 7.28 -16.16
N ILE A 118 -20.04 7.36 -14.88
CA ILE A 118 -18.92 8.17 -14.42
C ILE A 118 -17.59 7.67 -15.02
N ILE A 119 -17.36 6.36 -15.05
CA ILE A 119 -16.14 5.79 -15.65
C ILE A 119 -16.06 6.16 -17.14
N GLN A 120 -17.16 6.10 -17.87
CA GLN A 120 -17.20 6.52 -19.29
C GLN A 120 -16.85 8.01 -19.46
N GLU A 121 -17.40 8.90 -18.61
CA GLU A 121 -17.06 10.32 -18.67
C GLU A 121 -15.59 10.59 -18.32
N LEU A 122 -15.02 9.89 -17.35
CA LEU A 122 -13.60 9.98 -17.01
C LEU A 122 -12.72 9.55 -18.21
N ASN A 123 -13.06 8.46 -18.87
CA ASN A 123 -12.32 7.97 -20.04
C ASN A 123 -12.38 8.94 -21.22
N LYS A 124 -13.50 9.61 -21.45
CA LYS A 124 -13.61 10.64 -22.48
C LYS A 124 -12.74 11.88 -22.21
N ASN A 125 -12.54 12.23 -20.95
CA ASN A 125 -11.75 13.39 -20.55
C ASN A 125 -10.25 13.06 -20.35
N SER A 126 -9.87 11.77 -20.40
CA SER A 126 -8.47 11.32 -20.28
C SER A 126 -7.75 11.22 -21.64
N ASN A 127 -8.45 11.42 -22.74
CA ASN A 127 -7.95 11.51 -24.09
C ASN A 127 -7.95 12.97 -24.55
#